data_50f2c33362ce4fad9cffe182a0e1128b
#
_entry.id   50f2c33362ce4fad9cffe182a0e1128b
#
_cell.length_a   1.000
_cell.length_b   1.000
_cell.length_c   1.000
_cell.angle_alpha   90.00
_cell.angle_beta   90.00
_cell.angle_gamma   90.00
#
_symmetry.space_group_name_H-M   'P 1'
#
loop_
_entity.id
_entity.type
_entity.pdbx_description
1 polymer ?
#
loop_
_entity_poly.entity_id
_entity_poly.type
_entity_poly.pdbx_seq_one_letter_code
_entity_poly.pdbx_strand_id
1 'polypeptide(L)'
;MLDGLKSSLGDAIKKIVKSSGIDEELIKDLCKDVQRALLTSDVNVRLVLEITKRLEERSLNETPPPGLSRKDHIVKILYDELSKLLGTESDFNFKSGKQIKIILLGIQGSGKTTVASKLAKFLTGQDIKVGVVGADTYRPGALVQLKMMCEKSGVEVYGEENNKDSPNIVQNGLKHFAGQTLDVIIIDTAGRHKEEHDLLEEMGRINKVADPDLALLVIDGTIGQQCFNQAEAFHKTIPVGGVIISKLDSSAKGGGALAASAATGAQIMYIGTGERIDDLEKFSPTRFVGRLLGMGDVQAVLDLAKRLENEGDDVRMKRISSGKMNMDDFFYQLEEVTKVGSLKGLLDSMPGMSGMVKEDQVDQMEGRVSKWRYIIQSMNKDEKADPDLLNSSRIKRIARGSGWPEGEVKELLKNYKNSKNLMKASKGRQMQGTLRKMGLG
;
A
#
# COMPACT_ATOMS: atom_id res chain seq x y z
N MET A 1 -0.34 11.76 8.02
CA MET A 1 0.71 12.75 7.72
C MET A 1 1.26 12.70 6.31
N LEU A 2 1.21 11.60 5.61
CA LEU A 2 1.13 11.63 4.14
C LEU A 2 0.02 12.60 3.70
N ASP A 3 -1.02 12.75 4.52
CA ASP A 3 -2.09 13.71 4.30
C ASP A 3 -1.61 15.17 4.29
N GLY A 4 -0.58 15.52 5.07
CA GLY A 4 0.03 16.87 5.03
C GLY A 4 0.75 17.12 3.71
N LEU A 5 1.58 16.17 3.26
CA LEU A 5 2.26 16.25 1.96
C LEU A 5 1.22 16.21 0.81
N LYS A 6 0.27 15.27 0.88
CA LYS A 6 -0.84 15.15 -0.07
C LYS A 6 -1.68 16.42 -0.14
N SER A 7 -2.05 17.01 1.01
CA SER A 7 -2.81 18.27 1.07
C SER A 7 -2.00 19.42 0.45
N SER A 8 -0.74 19.58 0.85
CA SER A 8 0.11 20.69 0.37
C SER A 8 0.39 20.59 -1.14
N LEU A 9 0.72 19.40 -1.64
CA LEU A 9 0.91 19.16 -3.08
C LEU A 9 -0.41 19.28 -3.84
N GLY A 10 -1.50 18.73 -3.30
CA GLY A 10 -2.84 18.85 -3.87
C GLY A 10 -3.30 20.31 -3.99
N ASP A 11 -3.02 21.13 -2.98
CA ASP A 11 -3.36 22.57 -3.02
C ASP A 11 -2.49 23.34 -4.01
N ALA A 12 -1.20 23.00 -4.14
CA ALA A 12 -0.33 23.56 -5.18
C ALA A 12 -0.86 23.24 -6.60
N ILE A 13 -1.29 21.99 -6.84
CA ILE A 13 -1.92 21.58 -8.11
C ILE A 13 -3.23 22.31 -8.35
N LYS A 14 -4.10 22.45 -7.32
CA LYS A 14 -5.37 23.16 -7.45
C LYS A 14 -5.18 24.61 -7.87
N LYS A 15 -4.10 25.30 -7.42
CA LYS A 15 -3.77 26.66 -7.87
C LYS A 15 -3.51 26.70 -9.37
N ILE A 16 -2.73 25.75 -9.92
CA ILE A 16 -2.44 25.64 -11.36
C ILE A 16 -3.73 25.36 -12.15
N VAL A 17 -4.52 24.38 -11.71
CA VAL A 17 -5.75 23.98 -12.42
C VAL A 17 -6.78 25.10 -12.45
N LYS A 18 -6.93 25.86 -11.35
CA LYS A 18 -7.90 26.95 -11.22
C LYS A 18 -7.44 28.28 -11.82
N SER A 19 -6.15 28.46 -12.15
CA SER A 19 -5.63 29.70 -12.72
C SER A 19 -6.30 30.03 -14.07
N SER A 20 -6.41 31.30 -14.43
CA SER A 20 -6.91 31.73 -15.73
C SER A 20 -5.88 31.58 -16.87
N GLY A 21 -4.59 31.62 -16.52
CA GLY A 21 -3.45 31.49 -17.44
C GLY A 21 -2.24 30.92 -16.72
N ILE A 22 -1.21 30.56 -17.46
CA ILE A 22 0.09 30.11 -16.94
C ILE A 22 1.15 31.13 -17.35
N ASP A 23 1.67 31.81 -16.36
CA ASP A 23 2.82 32.70 -16.48
C ASP A 23 4.02 32.17 -15.68
N GLU A 24 5.14 32.84 -15.80
CA GLU A 24 6.39 32.46 -15.11
C GLU A 24 6.27 32.61 -13.59
N GLU A 25 5.51 33.60 -13.10
CA GLU A 25 5.33 33.85 -11.68
C GLU A 25 4.56 32.69 -11.01
N LEU A 26 3.49 32.23 -11.65
CA LEU A 26 2.70 31.08 -11.18
C LEU A 26 3.52 29.79 -11.13
N ILE A 27 4.42 29.57 -12.12
CA ILE A 27 5.33 28.41 -12.12
C ILE A 27 6.33 28.51 -10.96
N LYS A 28 6.91 29.68 -10.72
CA LYS A 28 7.81 29.93 -9.58
C LYS A 28 7.11 29.72 -8.24
N ASP A 29 5.85 30.12 -8.12
CA ASP A 29 5.06 29.91 -6.92
C ASP A 29 4.71 28.43 -6.71
N LEU A 30 4.38 27.69 -7.79
CA LEU A 30 4.24 26.24 -7.72
C LEU A 30 5.52 25.60 -7.19
N CYS A 31 6.68 25.96 -7.73
CA CYS A 31 7.98 25.41 -7.31
C CYS A 31 8.26 25.69 -5.81
N LYS A 32 7.93 26.91 -5.33
CA LYS A 32 8.03 27.25 -3.89
C LYS A 32 7.08 26.43 -3.01
N ASP A 33 5.84 26.23 -3.47
CA ASP A 33 4.86 25.42 -2.72
C ASP A 33 5.29 23.96 -2.66
N VAL A 34 5.76 23.38 -3.78
CA VAL A 34 6.31 22.03 -3.85
C VAL A 34 7.55 21.90 -2.95
N GLN A 35 8.47 22.88 -3.02
CA GLN A 35 9.67 22.91 -2.19
C GLN A 35 9.30 22.91 -0.69
N ARG A 36 8.38 23.76 -0.29
CA ARG A 36 7.89 23.83 1.09
C ARG A 36 7.24 22.52 1.54
N ALA A 37 6.39 21.92 0.69
CA ALA A 37 5.72 20.65 0.98
C ALA A 37 6.73 19.52 1.21
N LEU A 38 7.74 19.40 0.35
CA LEU A 38 8.77 18.36 0.45
C LEU A 38 9.69 18.58 1.66
N LEU A 39 10.12 19.81 1.94
CA LEU A 39 10.95 20.15 3.11
C LEU A 39 10.20 19.90 4.43
N THR A 40 8.92 20.28 4.50
CA THR A 40 8.08 20.01 5.67
C THR A 40 7.86 18.52 5.91
N SER A 41 7.97 17.72 4.85
CA SER A 41 7.91 16.26 4.89
C SER A 41 9.27 15.59 5.11
N ASP A 42 10.27 16.35 5.55
CA ASP A 42 11.64 15.90 5.87
C ASP A 42 12.39 15.27 4.67
N VAL A 43 12.08 15.67 3.45
CA VAL A 43 12.87 15.28 2.26
C VAL A 43 14.21 16.03 2.28
N ASN A 44 15.27 15.35 1.85
CA ASN A 44 16.62 15.94 1.82
C ASN A 44 16.66 17.23 0.97
N VAL A 45 17.24 18.29 1.53
CA VAL A 45 17.28 19.64 0.91
C VAL A 45 17.89 19.63 -0.49
N ARG A 46 18.97 18.86 -0.73
CA ARG A 46 19.62 18.78 -2.05
C ARG A 46 18.67 18.20 -3.10
N LEU A 47 17.96 17.12 -2.73
CA LEU A 47 16.97 16.49 -3.62
C LEU A 47 15.81 17.44 -3.92
N VAL A 48 15.33 18.18 -2.92
CA VAL A 48 14.25 19.14 -3.10
C VAL A 48 14.67 20.24 -4.07
N LEU A 49 15.86 20.81 -3.92
CA LEU A 49 16.38 21.84 -4.83
C LEU A 49 16.53 21.32 -6.27
N GLU A 50 17.03 20.10 -6.42
CA GLU A 50 17.22 19.49 -7.74
C GLU A 50 15.88 19.26 -8.47
N ILE A 51 14.88 18.73 -7.76
CA ILE A 51 13.56 18.48 -8.32
C ILE A 51 12.88 19.79 -8.71
N THR A 52 12.88 20.77 -7.81
CA THR A 52 12.19 22.03 -8.05
C THR A 52 12.85 22.82 -9.18
N LYS A 53 14.17 22.76 -9.32
CA LYS A 53 14.88 23.32 -10.47
C LYS A 53 14.48 22.64 -11.77
N ARG A 54 14.47 21.31 -11.84
CA ARG A 54 14.02 20.57 -13.04
C ARG A 54 12.54 20.84 -13.34
N LEU A 55 11.69 20.92 -12.31
CA LEU A 55 10.27 21.26 -12.48
C LEU A 55 10.11 22.64 -13.12
N GLU A 56 10.86 23.64 -12.64
CA GLU A 56 10.82 25.01 -13.19
C GLU A 56 11.32 25.04 -14.64
N GLU A 57 12.52 24.49 -14.91
CA GLU A 57 13.12 24.46 -16.24
C GLU A 57 12.23 23.76 -17.28
N ARG A 58 11.67 22.61 -16.93
CA ARG A 58 10.78 21.84 -17.81
C ARG A 58 9.44 22.57 -18.02
N SER A 59 8.86 23.12 -16.95
CA SER A 59 7.58 23.84 -17.05
C SER A 59 7.66 25.11 -17.88
N LEU A 60 8.83 25.76 -17.93
CA LEU A 60 9.05 26.96 -18.74
C LEU A 60 9.35 26.63 -20.20
N ASN A 61 10.18 25.59 -20.45
CA ASN A 61 10.80 25.35 -21.76
C ASN A 61 10.11 24.24 -22.57
N GLU A 62 9.42 23.28 -21.93
CA GLU A 62 8.77 22.20 -22.67
C GLU A 62 7.43 22.63 -23.27
N THR A 63 7.20 22.27 -24.52
CA THR A 63 5.92 22.46 -25.21
C THR A 63 4.98 21.28 -24.91
N PRO A 64 3.72 21.54 -24.50
CA PRO A 64 2.76 20.48 -24.28
C PRO A 64 2.57 19.60 -25.52
N PRO A 65 2.49 18.27 -25.36
CA PRO A 65 2.12 17.38 -26.46
C PRO A 65 0.75 17.73 -27.06
N PRO A 66 0.48 17.41 -28.33
CA PRO A 66 -0.82 17.64 -28.96
C PRO A 66 -1.97 17.03 -28.15
N GLY A 67 -2.98 17.84 -27.85
CA GLY A 67 -4.15 17.41 -27.09
C GLY A 67 -4.04 17.56 -25.55
N LEU A 68 -2.86 17.92 -25.03
CA LEU A 68 -2.67 18.17 -23.59
C LEU A 68 -2.64 19.69 -23.33
N SER A 69 -3.41 20.16 -22.33
CA SER A 69 -3.34 21.57 -21.95
C SER A 69 -2.01 21.89 -21.23
N ARG A 70 -1.58 23.16 -21.26
CA ARG A 70 -0.35 23.59 -20.55
C ARG A 70 -0.43 23.30 -19.05
N LYS A 71 -1.60 23.41 -18.45
CA LYS A 71 -1.84 23.06 -17.03
C LYS A 71 -1.62 21.59 -16.75
N ASP A 72 -2.23 20.73 -17.55
CA ASP A 72 -2.09 19.29 -17.41
C ASP A 72 -0.65 18.84 -17.67
N HIS A 73 0.05 19.51 -18.59
CA HIS A 73 1.46 19.25 -18.87
C HIS A 73 2.35 19.55 -17.64
N ILE A 74 2.14 20.68 -16.95
CA ILE A 74 2.87 21.04 -15.73
C ILE A 74 2.60 20.02 -14.61
N VAL A 75 1.36 19.62 -14.43
CA VAL A 75 1.00 18.58 -13.46
C VAL A 75 1.69 17.25 -13.80
N LYS A 76 1.75 16.91 -15.09
CA LYS A 76 2.49 15.73 -15.58
C LYS A 76 4.00 15.84 -15.30
N ILE A 77 4.61 17.01 -15.53
CA ILE A 77 6.04 17.22 -15.22
C ILE A 77 6.29 16.99 -13.71
N LEU A 78 5.46 17.55 -12.85
CA LEU A 78 5.56 17.33 -11.39
C LEU A 78 5.44 15.85 -11.04
N TYR A 79 4.47 15.15 -11.63
CA TYR A 79 4.28 13.72 -11.46
C TYR A 79 5.54 12.92 -11.91
N ASP A 80 6.07 13.24 -13.08
CA ASP A 80 7.26 12.57 -13.65
C ASP A 80 8.49 12.78 -12.75
N GLU A 81 8.73 14.04 -12.28
CA GLU A 81 9.88 14.34 -11.41
C GLU A 81 9.80 13.67 -10.05
N LEU A 82 8.60 13.62 -9.44
CA LEU A 82 8.39 12.89 -8.18
C LEU A 82 8.52 11.37 -8.37
N SER A 83 8.03 10.83 -9.49
CA SER A 83 8.15 9.41 -9.80
C SER A 83 9.61 8.99 -10.03
N LYS A 84 10.39 9.81 -10.74
CA LYS A 84 11.84 9.58 -10.93
C LYS A 84 12.61 9.58 -9.62
N LEU A 85 12.23 10.46 -8.68
CA LEU A 85 12.85 10.51 -7.35
C LEU A 85 12.68 9.21 -6.57
N LEU A 86 11.51 8.57 -6.72
CA LEU A 86 11.19 7.30 -6.06
C LEU A 86 11.80 6.07 -6.76
N GLY A 87 12.40 6.27 -7.93
CA GLY A 87 13.02 5.22 -8.73
C GLY A 87 12.02 4.45 -9.57
N THR A 88 12.40 3.22 -9.93
CA THR A 88 11.58 2.29 -10.70
C THR A 88 10.99 1.21 -9.81
N GLU A 89 9.94 0.55 -10.27
CA GLU A 89 9.38 -0.61 -9.60
C GLU A 89 10.38 -1.77 -9.61
N SER A 90 10.48 -2.50 -8.51
CA SER A 90 11.40 -3.64 -8.41
C SER A 90 10.89 -4.85 -9.17
N ASP A 91 11.76 -5.44 -10.02
CA ASP A 91 11.50 -6.65 -10.78
C ASP A 91 12.19 -7.89 -10.17
N PHE A 92 12.55 -7.86 -8.89
CA PHE A 92 13.23 -8.96 -8.24
C PHE A 92 12.38 -10.24 -8.29
N ASN A 93 12.96 -11.29 -8.87
CA ASN A 93 12.29 -12.58 -9.07
C ASN A 93 12.61 -13.56 -7.95
N PHE A 94 11.64 -13.81 -7.07
CA PHE A 94 11.75 -14.78 -5.99
C PHE A 94 11.58 -16.25 -6.44
N LYS A 95 11.16 -16.51 -7.67
CA LYS A 95 11.01 -17.84 -8.27
C LYS A 95 12.15 -18.16 -9.24
N SER A 96 13.40 -17.95 -8.81
CA SER A 96 14.58 -18.09 -9.67
C SER A 96 15.02 -19.54 -9.90
N GLY A 97 14.36 -20.52 -9.28
CA GLY A 97 14.73 -21.95 -9.35
C GLY A 97 15.87 -22.34 -8.39
N LYS A 98 16.45 -21.37 -7.65
CA LYS A 98 17.40 -21.59 -6.56
C LYS A 98 16.85 -21.02 -5.26
N GLN A 99 17.29 -21.54 -4.13
CA GLN A 99 16.94 -21.01 -2.81
C GLN A 99 17.57 -19.61 -2.64
N ILE A 100 16.74 -18.60 -2.37
CA ILE A 100 17.14 -17.20 -2.19
C ILE A 100 17.25 -16.91 -0.69
N LYS A 101 18.36 -16.36 -0.26
CA LYS A 101 18.60 -15.91 1.12
C LYS A 101 18.44 -14.40 1.20
N ILE A 102 17.54 -13.94 2.07
CA ILE A 102 17.25 -12.51 2.31
C ILE A 102 17.67 -12.16 3.72
N ILE A 103 18.49 -11.14 3.87
CA ILE A 103 18.79 -10.56 5.19
C ILE A 103 18.02 -9.25 5.39
N LEU A 104 17.39 -9.09 6.55
CA LEU A 104 16.75 -7.83 6.94
C LEU A 104 17.71 -6.99 7.77
N LEU A 105 17.98 -5.78 7.31
CA LEU A 105 18.84 -4.78 7.96
C LEU A 105 17.99 -3.65 8.52
N GLY A 106 18.49 -2.92 9.52
CA GLY A 106 17.83 -1.73 10.05
C GLY A 106 18.01 -1.57 11.55
N ILE A 107 17.72 -0.38 12.06
CA ILE A 107 17.86 -0.05 13.49
C ILE A 107 16.78 -0.71 14.35
N GLN A 108 16.93 -0.58 15.67
CA GLN A 108 15.90 -0.98 16.62
C GLN A 108 14.60 -0.19 16.39
N GLY A 109 13.47 -0.88 16.46
CA GLY A 109 12.18 -0.26 16.27
C GLY A 109 11.78 -0.01 14.81
N SER A 110 12.65 -0.27 13.82
CA SER A 110 12.29 -0.13 12.40
C SER A 110 11.26 -1.14 11.90
N GLY A 111 10.91 -2.15 12.72
CA GLY A 111 9.87 -3.12 12.38
C GLY A 111 10.38 -4.37 11.65
N LYS A 112 11.67 -4.71 11.70
CA LYS A 112 12.25 -5.88 11.00
C LYS A 112 11.49 -7.19 11.25
N THR A 113 11.27 -7.55 12.50
CA THR A 113 10.54 -8.77 12.89
C THR A 113 9.11 -8.80 12.33
N THR A 114 8.43 -7.66 12.37
CA THR A 114 7.09 -7.52 11.79
C THR A 114 7.14 -7.61 10.26
N VAL A 115 8.13 -6.98 9.64
CA VAL A 115 8.34 -7.05 8.18
C VAL A 115 8.73 -8.47 7.76
N ALA A 116 9.56 -9.19 8.54
CA ALA A 116 9.90 -10.59 8.27
C ALA A 116 8.65 -11.45 8.14
N SER A 117 7.74 -11.36 9.11
CA SER A 117 6.49 -12.12 9.11
C SER A 117 5.53 -11.70 7.98
N LYS A 118 5.40 -10.39 7.72
CA LYS A 118 4.57 -9.86 6.63
C LYS A 118 5.11 -10.27 5.26
N LEU A 119 6.42 -10.17 5.05
CA LEU A 119 7.07 -10.57 3.81
C LEU A 119 6.92 -12.08 3.58
N ALA A 120 7.11 -12.89 4.63
CA ALA A 120 6.89 -14.32 4.57
C ALA A 120 5.45 -14.65 4.16
N LYS A 121 4.45 -13.99 4.77
CA LYS A 121 3.04 -14.14 4.40
C LYS A 121 2.76 -13.69 2.97
N PHE A 122 3.30 -12.55 2.56
CA PHE A 122 3.13 -12.00 1.22
C PHE A 122 3.68 -12.95 0.13
N LEU A 123 4.87 -13.51 0.35
CA LEU A 123 5.51 -14.46 -0.57
C LEU A 123 4.78 -15.81 -0.59
N THR A 124 4.35 -16.32 0.56
CA THR A 124 3.56 -17.57 0.64
C THR A 124 2.23 -17.42 -0.10
N GLY A 125 1.61 -16.24 -0.07
CA GLY A 125 0.41 -15.93 -0.85
C GLY A 125 0.63 -15.93 -2.38
N GLN A 126 1.89 -16.02 -2.83
CA GLN A 126 2.28 -16.15 -4.24
C GLN A 126 2.83 -17.55 -4.58
N ASP A 127 2.52 -18.55 -3.76
CA ASP A 127 3.00 -19.95 -3.90
C ASP A 127 4.53 -20.06 -3.81
N ILE A 128 5.19 -19.18 -3.01
CA ILE A 128 6.62 -19.25 -2.70
C ILE A 128 6.79 -19.90 -1.33
N LYS A 129 7.59 -20.94 -1.24
CA LYS A 129 7.88 -21.64 0.02
C LYS A 129 8.94 -20.89 0.81
N VAL A 130 8.57 -20.44 2.01
CA VAL A 130 9.39 -19.55 2.84
C VAL A 130 9.73 -20.19 4.16
N GLY A 131 10.99 -20.06 4.59
CA GLY A 131 11.46 -20.30 5.96
C GLY A 131 11.98 -19.01 6.55
N VAL A 132 11.93 -18.86 7.88
CA VAL A 132 12.42 -17.67 8.58
C VAL A 132 13.43 -18.06 9.65
N VAL A 133 14.58 -17.39 9.71
CA VAL A 133 15.57 -17.50 10.78
C VAL A 133 15.49 -16.29 11.69
N GLY A 134 15.14 -16.50 12.96
CA GLY A 134 15.11 -15.47 13.99
C GLY A 134 16.47 -15.34 14.69
N ALA A 135 17.26 -14.35 14.33
CA ALA A 135 18.60 -14.08 14.86
C ALA A 135 18.68 -12.81 15.75
N ASP A 136 17.53 -12.26 16.19
CA ASP A 136 17.49 -11.18 17.19
C ASP A 136 17.72 -11.74 18.59
N THR A 137 18.97 -11.73 19.04
CA THR A 137 19.38 -12.25 20.35
C THR A 137 19.30 -11.22 21.49
N TYR A 138 18.97 -9.98 21.17
CA TYR A 138 18.97 -8.88 22.14
C TYR A 138 17.64 -8.62 22.78
N ARG A 139 16.57 -8.72 22.03
CA ARG A 139 15.23 -8.41 22.50
C ARG A 139 14.61 -9.65 23.15
N PRO A 140 14.33 -9.60 24.49
CA PRO A 140 13.64 -10.69 25.15
C PRO A 140 12.31 -11.00 24.44
N GLY A 141 12.07 -12.28 24.14
CA GLY A 141 10.84 -12.71 23.49
C GLY A 141 10.73 -12.43 21.97
N ALA A 142 11.79 -11.91 21.32
CA ALA A 142 11.76 -11.64 19.88
C ALA A 142 11.46 -12.90 19.06
N LEU A 143 12.10 -14.02 19.39
CA LEU A 143 11.86 -15.30 18.72
C LEU A 143 10.44 -15.81 18.94
N VAL A 144 9.90 -15.71 20.16
CA VAL A 144 8.52 -16.12 20.48
C VAL A 144 7.55 -15.26 19.67
N GLN A 145 7.76 -13.95 19.65
CA GLN A 145 6.95 -13.03 18.85
C GLN A 145 6.97 -13.39 17.36
N LEU A 146 8.15 -13.63 16.80
CA LEU A 146 8.31 -14.01 15.39
C LEU A 146 7.57 -15.30 15.07
N LYS A 147 7.72 -16.36 15.93
CA LYS A 147 7.01 -17.63 15.80
C LYS A 147 5.49 -17.42 15.80
N MET A 148 4.94 -16.66 16.77
CA MET A 148 3.50 -16.37 16.85
C MET A 148 2.97 -15.64 15.61
N MET A 149 3.77 -14.72 15.05
CA MET A 149 3.36 -13.97 13.86
C MET A 149 3.39 -14.84 12.59
N CYS A 150 4.38 -15.73 12.47
CA CYS A 150 4.54 -16.63 11.32
C CYS A 150 3.58 -17.83 11.36
N GLU A 151 3.18 -18.28 12.54
CA GLU A 151 2.29 -19.42 12.74
C GLU A 151 0.98 -19.31 11.93
N LYS A 152 0.37 -18.12 11.96
CA LYS A 152 -0.86 -17.83 11.19
C LYS A 152 -0.71 -17.99 9.68
N SER A 153 0.52 -17.97 9.19
CA SER A 153 0.86 -18.08 7.77
C SER A 153 1.39 -19.46 7.41
N GLY A 154 1.51 -20.38 8.37
CA GLY A 154 2.09 -21.70 8.16
C GLY A 154 3.58 -21.67 7.80
N VAL A 155 4.28 -20.58 8.14
CA VAL A 155 5.71 -20.41 7.85
C VAL A 155 6.54 -20.91 9.03
N GLU A 156 7.48 -21.83 8.75
CA GLU A 156 8.40 -22.37 9.74
C GLU A 156 9.42 -21.31 10.15
N VAL A 157 9.64 -21.23 11.48
CA VAL A 157 10.64 -20.32 12.08
C VAL A 157 11.67 -21.11 12.85
N TYR A 158 12.94 -21.01 12.43
CA TYR A 158 14.09 -21.49 13.19
C TYR A 158 14.65 -20.40 14.08
N GLY A 159 15.10 -20.74 15.28
CA GLY A 159 15.82 -19.86 16.20
C GLY A 159 16.15 -20.55 17.50
N GLU A 160 17.09 -19.99 18.26
CA GLU A 160 17.66 -20.58 19.48
C GLU A 160 17.57 -19.59 20.64
N GLU A 161 16.70 -19.84 21.62
CA GLU A 161 16.40 -18.89 22.71
C GLU A 161 17.60 -18.60 23.62
N ASN A 162 18.45 -19.60 23.86
CA ASN A 162 19.57 -19.49 24.78
C ASN A 162 20.90 -19.12 24.11
N ASN A 163 20.92 -19.05 22.79
CA ASN A 163 22.12 -18.71 22.05
C ASN A 163 22.20 -17.18 21.86
N LYS A 164 23.37 -16.62 22.21
CA LYS A 164 23.64 -15.17 22.06
C LYS A 164 24.49 -14.85 20.82
N ASP A 165 24.92 -15.86 20.09
CA ASP A 165 25.73 -15.70 18.88
C ASP A 165 24.85 -15.71 17.63
N SER A 166 24.43 -14.51 17.19
CA SER A 166 23.55 -14.34 16.03
C SER A 166 24.13 -14.96 14.75
N PRO A 167 25.43 -14.83 14.40
CA PRO A 167 26.03 -15.54 13.28
C PRO A 167 25.91 -17.07 13.37
N ASN A 168 26.08 -17.64 14.57
CA ASN A 168 25.95 -19.07 14.79
C ASN A 168 24.50 -19.54 14.62
N ILE A 169 23.51 -18.79 15.13
CA ILE A 169 22.08 -19.08 14.92
C ILE A 169 21.75 -19.08 13.42
N VAL A 170 22.24 -18.10 12.67
CA VAL A 170 22.02 -18.03 11.23
C VAL A 170 22.62 -19.25 10.53
N GLN A 171 23.85 -19.64 10.86
CA GLN A 171 24.50 -20.82 10.29
C GLN A 171 23.69 -22.10 10.55
N ASN A 172 23.23 -22.28 11.79
CA ASN A 172 22.43 -23.45 12.18
C ASN A 172 21.04 -23.43 11.50
N GLY A 173 20.42 -22.27 11.39
CA GLY A 173 19.14 -22.10 10.68
C GLY A 173 19.27 -22.42 9.19
N LEU A 174 20.32 -21.97 8.53
CA LEU A 174 20.59 -22.31 7.14
C LEU A 174 20.83 -23.82 6.95
N LYS A 175 21.54 -24.48 7.88
CA LYS A 175 21.70 -25.94 7.88
C LYS A 175 20.37 -26.66 8.11
N HIS A 176 19.54 -26.15 9.01
CA HIS A 176 18.20 -26.71 9.28
C HIS A 176 17.33 -26.69 8.02
N PHE A 177 17.37 -25.62 7.26
CA PHE A 177 16.58 -25.45 6.04
C PHE A 177 17.23 -26.06 4.79
N ALA A 178 18.51 -26.44 4.81
CA ALA A 178 19.23 -26.97 3.65
C ALA A 178 18.63 -28.28 3.08
N GLY A 179 17.93 -29.08 3.91
CA GLY A 179 17.24 -30.30 3.49
C GLY A 179 15.80 -30.11 3.04
N GLN A 180 15.28 -28.88 3.11
CA GLN A 180 13.90 -28.53 2.79
C GLN A 180 13.79 -27.88 1.42
N THR A 181 12.66 -28.13 0.72
CA THR A 181 12.38 -27.53 -0.57
C THR A 181 11.80 -26.13 -0.38
N LEU A 182 12.65 -25.17 0.07
CA LEU A 182 12.26 -23.77 0.24
C LEU A 182 12.80 -22.94 -0.93
N ASP A 183 11.99 -21.96 -1.38
CA ASP A 183 12.38 -21.00 -2.40
C ASP A 183 13.11 -19.80 -1.76
N VAL A 184 12.68 -19.40 -0.55
CA VAL A 184 13.21 -18.22 0.15
C VAL A 184 13.48 -18.52 1.62
N ILE A 185 14.61 -18.04 2.13
CA ILE A 185 14.91 -17.97 3.57
C ILE A 185 15.06 -16.51 3.95
N ILE A 186 14.26 -16.04 4.91
CA ILE A 186 14.33 -14.67 5.47
C ILE A 186 15.08 -14.73 6.80
N ILE A 187 16.11 -13.90 6.95
CA ILE A 187 16.90 -13.77 8.16
C ILE A 187 16.51 -12.48 8.87
N ASP A 188 15.80 -12.62 10.01
CA ASP A 188 15.44 -11.49 10.89
C ASP A 188 16.58 -11.21 11.86
N THR A 189 17.15 -10.01 11.80
CA THR A 189 18.33 -9.62 12.59
C THR A 189 17.96 -8.66 13.71
N ALA A 190 18.84 -8.55 14.71
CA ALA A 190 18.72 -7.56 15.77
C ALA A 190 18.81 -6.11 15.25
N GLY A 191 18.32 -5.16 16.03
CA GLY A 191 18.53 -3.74 15.86
C GLY A 191 18.99 -3.11 17.17
N ARG A 192 19.99 -2.23 17.15
CA ARG A 192 20.48 -1.51 18.34
C ARG A 192 20.35 0.00 18.17
N HIS A 193 20.25 0.73 19.29
CA HIS A 193 20.15 2.19 19.31
C HIS A 193 21.43 2.90 19.70
N LYS A 194 22.30 2.26 20.47
CA LYS A 194 23.33 3.03 21.22
C LYS A 194 24.75 2.91 20.68
N GLU A 195 25.05 1.94 19.85
CA GLU A 195 26.39 1.75 19.31
C GLU A 195 26.26 1.26 17.87
N GLU A 196 26.10 2.22 16.94
CA GLU A 196 25.96 1.94 15.51
C GLU A 196 27.11 1.08 14.97
N HIS A 197 28.32 1.25 15.52
CA HIS A 197 29.49 0.51 15.11
C HIS A 197 29.36 -1.00 15.40
N ASP A 198 28.98 -1.38 16.62
CA ASP A 198 28.87 -2.78 17.03
C ASP A 198 27.74 -3.48 16.23
N LEU A 199 26.64 -2.76 15.93
CA LEU A 199 25.58 -3.28 15.09
C LEU A 199 26.08 -3.55 13.68
N LEU A 200 26.81 -2.62 13.08
CA LEU A 200 27.35 -2.78 11.72
C LEU A 200 28.38 -3.89 11.66
N GLU A 201 29.24 -4.08 12.69
CA GLU A 201 30.15 -5.22 12.76
C GLU A 201 29.41 -6.56 12.88
N GLU A 202 28.37 -6.63 13.73
CA GLU A 202 27.54 -7.83 13.86
C GLU A 202 26.85 -8.16 12.53
N MET A 203 26.27 -7.17 11.88
CA MET A 203 25.65 -7.33 10.56
C MET A 203 26.67 -7.79 9.51
N GLY A 204 27.88 -7.26 9.54
CA GLY A 204 28.97 -7.71 8.66
C GLY A 204 29.35 -9.19 8.90
N ARG A 205 29.35 -9.67 10.16
CA ARG A 205 29.61 -11.07 10.49
C ARG A 205 28.45 -11.98 10.03
N ILE A 206 27.20 -11.56 10.27
CA ILE A 206 26.02 -12.29 9.80
C ILE A 206 26.03 -12.36 8.28
N ASN A 207 26.31 -11.27 7.58
CA ASN A 207 26.37 -11.21 6.13
C ASN A 207 27.38 -12.19 5.55
N LYS A 208 28.57 -12.31 6.15
CA LYS A 208 29.59 -13.27 5.72
C LYS A 208 29.16 -14.72 5.89
N VAL A 209 28.42 -15.04 6.96
CA VAL A 209 27.92 -16.39 7.25
C VAL A 209 26.71 -16.73 6.37
N ALA A 210 25.80 -15.79 6.22
CA ALA A 210 24.57 -15.96 5.45
C ALA A 210 24.83 -16.00 3.96
N ASP A 211 25.79 -15.20 3.46
CA ASP A 211 26.02 -14.95 2.04
C ASP A 211 24.69 -14.72 1.32
N PRO A 212 23.96 -13.63 1.64
CA PRO A 212 22.61 -13.42 1.17
C PRO A 212 22.57 -12.98 -0.29
N ASP A 213 21.56 -13.44 -1.01
CA ASP A 213 21.28 -13.00 -2.39
C ASP A 213 20.66 -11.58 -2.42
N LEU A 214 20.03 -11.18 -1.30
CA LEU A 214 19.36 -9.88 -1.19
C LEU A 214 19.44 -9.35 0.24
N ALA A 215 19.96 -8.13 0.40
CA ALA A 215 19.91 -7.38 1.64
C ALA A 215 18.79 -6.33 1.57
N LEU A 216 17.78 -6.45 2.43
CA LEU A 216 16.65 -5.53 2.50
C LEU A 216 16.79 -4.61 3.72
N LEU A 217 16.90 -3.32 3.49
CA LEU A 217 16.94 -2.33 4.55
C LEU A 217 15.52 -1.93 4.96
N VAL A 218 15.16 -2.21 6.21
CA VAL A 218 13.86 -1.85 6.78
C VAL A 218 13.97 -0.51 7.49
N ILE A 219 13.25 0.47 6.98
CA ILE A 219 13.21 1.85 7.47
C ILE A 219 11.85 2.16 8.06
N ASP A 220 11.86 2.82 9.21
CA ASP A 220 10.66 3.36 9.83
C ASP A 220 10.25 4.65 9.08
N GLY A 221 9.08 4.62 8.43
CA GLY A 221 8.56 5.76 7.67
C GLY A 221 8.26 7.00 8.52
N THR A 222 8.24 6.86 9.86
CA THR A 222 8.03 8.00 10.78
C THR A 222 9.29 8.82 11.00
N ILE A 223 10.47 8.25 10.70
CA ILE A 223 11.76 8.91 10.83
C ILE A 223 12.04 9.70 9.55
N GLY A 224 12.36 10.98 9.68
CA GLY A 224 12.66 11.88 8.56
C GLY A 224 14.11 11.80 8.04
N GLN A 225 14.83 12.92 8.09
CA GLN A 225 16.19 13.05 7.52
C GLN A 225 17.23 12.08 8.09
N GLN A 226 17.06 11.58 9.31
CA GLN A 226 17.97 10.59 9.91
C GLN A 226 18.02 9.28 9.11
N CYS A 227 16.96 8.97 8.33
CA CYS A 227 16.95 7.80 7.46
C CYS A 227 18.08 7.81 6.43
N PHE A 228 18.49 8.99 5.94
CA PHE A 228 19.57 9.11 4.98
C PHE A 228 20.90 8.60 5.54
N ASN A 229 21.31 9.11 6.71
CA ASN A 229 22.58 8.74 7.33
C ASN A 229 22.61 7.25 7.72
N GLN A 230 21.48 6.73 8.22
CA GLN A 230 21.36 5.32 8.57
C GLN A 230 21.45 4.43 7.33
N ALA A 231 20.73 4.77 6.27
CA ALA A 231 20.75 4.02 5.03
C ALA A 231 22.16 3.99 4.41
N GLU A 232 22.85 5.13 4.42
CA GLU A 232 24.24 5.25 3.95
C GLU A 232 25.21 4.39 4.79
N ALA A 233 25.07 4.39 6.12
CA ALA A 233 25.92 3.59 7.01
C ALA A 233 25.74 2.09 6.78
N PHE A 234 24.49 1.62 6.66
CA PHE A 234 24.22 0.21 6.32
C PHE A 234 24.76 -0.15 4.94
N HIS A 235 24.54 0.70 3.95
CA HIS A 235 24.97 0.45 2.57
C HIS A 235 26.50 0.37 2.42
N LYS A 236 27.24 1.15 3.20
CA LYS A 236 28.73 1.06 3.24
C LYS A 236 29.22 -0.27 3.84
N THR A 237 28.47 -0.87 4.74
CA THR A 237 28.83 -2.13 5.40
C THR A 237 28.37 -3.35 4.61
N ILE A 238 27.12 -3.31 4.11
CA ILE A 238 26.49 -4.36 3.33
C ILE A 238 25.78 -3.68 2.16
N PRO A 239 26.09 -4.05 0.91
CA PRO A 239 25.37 -3.49 -0.24
C PRO A 239 23.87 -3.74 -0.12
N VAL A 240 23.10 -2.69 0.10
CA VAL A 240 21.62 -2.76 0.18
C VAL A 240 21.07 -2.98 -1.22
N GLY A 241 20.36 -4.08 -1.41
CA GLY A 241 19.74 -4.44 -2.68
C GLY A 241 18.29 -3.96 -2.83
N GLY A 242 17.61 -3.63 -1.70
CA GLY A 242 16.26 -3.10 -1.69
C GLY A 242 15.88 -2.45 -0.36
N VAL A 243 14.87 -1.61 -0.37
CA VAL A 243 14.36 -0.89 0.80
C VAL A 243 12.91 -1.29 1.07
N ILE A 244 12.58 -1.50 2.34
CA ILE A 244 11.20 -1.66 2.82
C ILE A 244 10.88 -0.51 3.76
N ILE A 245 9.82 0.22 3.47
CA ILE A 245 9.34 1.28 4.35
C ILE A 245 8.23 0.74 5.23
N SER A 246 8.47 0.69 6.53
CA SER A 246 7.47 0.27 7.53
C SER A 246 6.68 1.47 8.06
N LYS A 247 5.54 1.21 8.68
CA LYS A 247 4.72 2.17 9.45
C LYS A 247 4.25 3.40 8.66
N LEU A 248 3.96 3.24 7.37
CA LEU A 248 3.41 4.34 6.56
C LEU A 248 1.96 4.70 6.91
N ASP A 249 1.27 3.86 7.65
CA ASP A 249 -0.07 4.06 8.20
C ASP A 249 -0.11 5.06 9.37
N SER A 250 1.00 5.23 10.06
CA SER A 250 1.10 6.11 11.22
C SER A 250 1.40 7.56 10.83
N SER A 251 2.08 8.31 11.69
CA SER A 251 2.45 9.71 11.46
C SER A 251 3.57 9.91 10.42
N ALA A 252 3.80 8.95 9.53
CA ALA A 252 4.88 8.98 8.54
C ALA A 252 4.77 10.15 7.57
N LYS A 253 5.82 10.95 7.47
CA LYS A 253 5.89 12.10 6.56
C LYS A 253 6.28 11.72 5.11
N GLY A 254 6.63 10.43 4.88
CA GLY A 254 7.03 9.93 3.56
C GLY A 254 8.44 10.33 3.11
N GLY A 255 9.03 11.34 3.71
CA GLY A 255 10.37 11.82 3.36
C GLY A 255 11.48 10.83 3.66
N GLY A 256 11.32 9.99 4.68
CA GLY A 256 12.27 8.93 5.02
C GLY A 256 12.46 7.91 3.89
N ALA A 257 11.38 7.56 3.17
CA ALA A 257 11.43 6.68 2.02
C ALA A 257 12.31 7.25 0.90
N LEU A 258 12.08 8.52 0.58
CA LEU A 258 12.83 9.26 -0.43
C LEU A 258 14.31 9.37 -0.05
N ALA A 259 14.57 9.67 1.24
CA ALA A 259 15.92 9.80 1.75
C ALA A 259 16.71 8.47 1.69
N ALA A 260 16.06 7.35 2.03
CA ALA A 260 16.70 6.04 2.02
C ALA A 260 17.05 5.54 0.62
N SER A 261 16.13 5.67 -0.33
CA SER A 261 16.36 5.33 -1.73
C SER A 261 17.48 6.17 -2.32
N ALA A 262 17.49 7.48 -2.04
CA ALA A 262 18.56 8.37 -2.51
C ALA A 262 19.93 8.07 -1.88
N ALA A 263 19.98 7.64 -0.62
CA ALA A 263 21.23 7.33 0.08
C ALA A 263 21.87 6.03 -0.39
N THR A 264 21.07 5.05 -0.77
CA THR A 264 21.53 3.71 -1.13
C THR A 264 21.56 3.45 -2.63
N GLY A 265 20.83 4.25 -3.42
CA GLY A 265 20.51 3.94 -4.82
C GLY A 265 19.63 2.70 -4.99
N ALA A 266 19.21 2.06 -3.88
CA ALA A 266 18.38 0.87 -3.91
C ALA A 266 16.90 1.21 -4.12
N GLN A 267 16.19 0.34 -4.82
CA GLN A 267 14.77 0.50 -5.08
C GLN A 267 13.94 0.23 -3.81
N ILE A 268 12.88 1.00 -3.62
CA ILE A 268 11.87 0.66 -2.62
C ILE A 268 11.09 -0.53 -3.17
N MET A 269 11.12 -1.66 -2.46
CA MET A 269 10.46 -2.89 -2.89
C MET A 269 9.07 -3.06 -2.30
N TYR A 270 8.92 -2.74 -1.01
CA TYR A 270 7.67 -2.90 -0.29
C TYR A 270 7.41 -1.74 0.67
N ILE A 271 6.13 -1.55 0.98
CA ILE A 271 5.65 -0.60 1.99
C ILE A 271 4.70 -1.30 2.97
N GLY A 272 4.88 -1.03 4.26
CA GLY A 272 3.96 -1.44 5.31
C GLY A 272 2.88 -0.38 5.51
N THR A 273 1.62 -0.76 5.30
CA THR A 273 0.46 0.13 5.23
C THR A 273 -0.48 0.00 6.43
N GLY A 274 -0.12 -0.79 7.45
CA GLY A 274 -0.90 -1.01 8.65
C GLY A 274 -0.24 -2.00 9.60
N GLU A 275 -0.95 -2.35 10.68
CA GLU A 275 -0.44 -3.26 11.72
C GLU A 275 -0.72 -4.74 11.44
N ARG A 276 -1.69 -5.06 10.57
CA ARG A 276 -2.08 -6.44 10.25
C ARG A 276 -0.98 -7.14 9.47
N ILE A 277 -0.95 -8.47 9.53
CA ILE A 277 0.04 -9.27 8.82
C ILE A 277 -0.07 -9.15 7.29
N ASP A 278 -1.26 -8.85 6.78
CA ASP A 278 -1.53 -8.66 5.35
C ASP A 278 -1.21 -7.23 4.86
N ASP A 279 -0.90 -6.29 5.77
CA ASP A 279 -0.62 -4.89 5.44
C ASP A 279 0.84 -4.71 4.98
N LEU A 280 1.19 -5.37 3.88
CA LEU A 280 2.43 -5.20 3.13
C LEU A 280 2.09 -5.16 1.64
N GLU A 281 2.48 -4.08 0.97
CA GLU A 281 2.23 -3.89 -0.46
C GLU A 281 3.55 -3.81 -1.24
N LYS A 282 3.56 -4.36 -2.46
CA LYS A 282 4.64 -4.07 -3.42
C LYS A 282 4.62 -2.59 -3.76
N PHE A 283 5.77 -1.94 -3.68
CA PHE A 283 5.87 -0.51 -3.94
C PHE A 283 5.82 -0.22 -5.44
N SER A 284 4.98 0.74 -5.82
CA SER A 284 4.92 1.28 -7.16
C SER A 284 5.08 2.81 -7.08
N PRO A 285 6.18 3.38 -7.60
CA PRO A 285 6.40 4.83 -7.61
C PRO A 285 5.24 5.60 -8.24
N THR A 286 4.74 5.12 -9.35
CA THR A 286 3.65 5.76 -10.11
C THR A 286 2.34 5.79 -9.32
N ARG A 287 1.96 4.69 -8.67
CA ARG A 287 0.79 4.63 -7.79
C ARG A 287 0.95 5.52 -6.57
N PHE A 288 2.12 5.50 -5.96
CA PHE A 288 2.41 6.29 -4.77
C PHE A 288 2.33 7.79 -5.07
N VAL A 289 2.95 8.27 -6.16
CA VAL A 289 2.88 9.66 -6.59
C VAL A 289 1.45 10.05 -6.98
N GLY A 290 0.72 9.18 -7.70
CA GLY A 290 -0.69 9.40 -8.02
C GLY A 290 -1.53 9.65 -6.77
N ARG A 291 -1.35 8.84 -5.71
CA ARG A 291 -1.99 9.04 -4.40
C ARG A 291 -1.59 10.36 -3.74
N LEU A 292 -0.30 10.72 -3.78
CA LEU A 292 0.21 11.99 -3.21
C LEU A 292 -0.37 13.22 -3.90
N LEU A 293 -0.49 13.20 -5.22
CA LEU A 293 -1.02 14.33 -5.99
C LEU A 293 -2.56 14.38 -6.00
N GLY A 294 -3.23 13.44 -5.33
CA GLY A 294 -4.69 13.36 -5.32
C GLY A 294 -5.30 12.98 -6.67
N MET A 295 -4.49 12.41 -7.57
CA MET A 295 -4.93 11.94 -8.90
C MET A 295 -5.65 10.59 -8.84
N GLY A 296 -5.69 9.97 -7.64
CA GLY A 296 -6.20 8.63 -7.43
C GLY A 296 -5.24 7.55 -7.92
N ASP A 297 -5.49 6.31 -7.49
CA ASP A 297 -4.77 5.15 -8.04
C ASP A 297 -5.64 4.48 -9.10
N VAL A 298 -5.65 5.06 -10.31
CA VAL A 298 -6.41 4.53 -11.44
C VAL A 298 -6.00 3.07 -11.73
N GLN A 299 -4.71 2.74 -11.53
CA GLN A 299 -4.22 1.38 -11.73
C GLN A 299 -4.76 0.42 -10.65
N ALA A 300 -4.86 0.85 -9.39
CA ALA A 300 -5.48 0.03 -8.34
C ALA A 300 -6.95 -0.27 -8.63
N VAL A 301 -7.69 0.70 -9.17
CA VAL A 301 -9.07 0.49 -9.62
C VAL A 301 -9.14 -0.49 -10.81
N LEU A 302 -8.21 -0.38 -11.75
CA LEU A 302 -8.12 -1.32 -12.89
C LEU A 302 -7.70 -2.73 -12.43
N ASP A 303 -6.76 -2.85 -11.50
CA ASP A 303 -6.34 -4.14 -10.95
C ASP A 303 -7.46 -4.79 -10.12
N LEU A 304 -8.22 -3.98 -9.36
CA LEU A 304 -9.42 -4.45 -8.68
C LEU A 304 -10.47 -4.95 -9.68
N ALA A 305 -10.71 -4.20 -10.75
CA ALA A 305 -11.63 -4.61 -11.81
C ALA A 305 -11.19 -5.93 -12.47
N LYS A 306 -9.90 -6.08 -12.78
CA LYS A 306 -9.33 -7.32 -13.33
C LYS A 306 -9.41 -8.51 -12.36
N ARG A 307 -9.20 -8.28 -11.05
CA ARG A 307 -9.38 -9.35 -10.03
C ARG A 307 -10.82 -9.80 -9.97
N LEU A 308 -11.77 -8.85 -9.95
CA LEU A 308 -13.19 -9.15 -9.97
C LEU A 308 -13.63 -9.88 -11.25
N GLU A 309 -12.96 -9.64 -12.39
CA GLU A 309 -13.15 -10.37 -13.64
C GLU A 309 -12.58 -11.80 -13.58
N ASN A 310 -11.44 -12.01 -12.92
CA ASN A 310 -10.73 -13.30 -12.89
C ASN A 310 -11.24 -14.27 -11.80
N GLU A 311 -11.91 -13.79 -10.76
CA GLU A 311 -12.44 -14.65 -9.67
C GLU A 311 -13.72 -15.39 -10.03
N GLY A 312 -14.00 -15.58 -11.31
CA GLY A 312 -14.74 -16.77 -11.77
C GLY A 312 -16.24 -16.75 -11.65
N ASP A 313 -16.92 -15.60 -11.51
CA ASP A 313 -18.37 -15.57 -11.58
C ASP A 313 -18.88 -14.75 -12.79
N ASP A 314 -18.54 -15.23 -13.98
CA ASP A 314 -19.02 -14.67 -15.27
C ASP A 314 -20.57 -14.49 -15.29
N VAL A 315 -21.31 -15.35 -14.59
CA VAL A 315 -22.77 -15.29 -14.43
C VAL A 315 -23.18 -14.15 -13.48
N ARG A 316 -22.48 -13.97 -12.36
CA ARG A 316 -22.77 -12.92 -11.36
C ARG A 316 -22.43 -11.54 -11.92
N MET A 317 -21.26 -11.39 -12.53
CA MET A 317 -20.85 -10.15 -13.19
C MET A 317 -21.76 -9.79 -14.37
N LYS A 318 -22.21 -10.75 -15.16
CA LYS A 318 -23.24 -10.52 -16.20
C LYS A 318 -24.57 -10.04 -15.62
N ARG A 319 -25.02 -10.56 -14.48
CA ARG A 319 -26.22 -10.05 -13.79
C ARG A 319 -26.03 -8.62 -13.30
N ILE A 320 -24.92 -8.35 -12.62
CA ILE A 320 -24.58 -7.02 -12.10
C ILE A 320 -24.49 -6.00 -13.25
N SER A 321 -23.73 -6.31 -14.29
CA SER A 321 -23.55 -5.45 -15.46
C SER A 321 -24.82 -5.30 -16.28
N SER A 322 -25.74 -6.27 -16.26
CA SER A 322 -27.04 -6.16 -16.93
C SER A 322 -28.09 -5.35 -16.16
N GLY A 323 -27.77 -4.89 -14.93
CA GLY A 323 -28.70 -4.18 -14.04
C GLY A 323 -29.71 -5.10 -13.36
N LYS A 324 -29.48 -6.41 -13.41
CA LYS A 324 -30.30 -7.46 -12.76
C LYS A 324 -29.68 -7.92 -11.42
N MET A 325 -28.88 -7.06 -10.79
CA MET A 325 -28.24 -7.32 -9.51
C MET A 325 -29.27 -7.70 -8.45
N ASN A 326 -29.05 -8.79 -7.73
CA ASN A 326 -29.85 -9.24 -6.58
C ASN A 326 -29.19 -8.84 -5.24
N MET A 327 -29.79 -9.19 -4.11
CA MET A 327 -29.28 -8.81 -2.78
C MET A 327 -27.97 -9.53 -2.44
N ASP A 328 -27.81 -10.79 -2.84
CA ASP A 328 -26.57 -11.55 -2.60
C ASP A 328 -25.42 -10.99 -3.48
N ASP A 329 -25.69 -10.55 -4.72
CA ASP A 329 -24.71 -9.89 -5.58
C ASP A 329 -24.26 -8.55 -4.99
N PHE A 330 -25.20 -7.77 -4.43
CA PHE A 330 -24.90 -6.50 -3.76
C PHE A 330 -24.03 -6.71 -2.52
N PHE A 331 -24.38 -7.71 -1.70
CA PHE A 331 -23.62 -7.99 -0.48
C PHE A 331 -22.22 -8.53 -0.78
N TYR A 332 -22.08 -9.39 -1.79
CA TYR A 332 -20.79 -9.87 -2.26
C TYR A 332 -19.87 -8.71 -2.64
N GLN A 333 -20.37 -7.73 -3.40
CA GLN A 333 -19.60 -6.54 -3.74
C GLN A 333 -19.14 -5.76 -2.50
N LEU A 334 -20.00 -5.62 -1.49
CA LEU A 334 -19.65 -4.94 -0.24
C LEU A 334 -18.58 -5.73 0.56
N GLU A 335 -18.69 -7.06 0.63
CA GLU A 335 -17.69 -7.90 1.29
C GLU A 335 -16.33 -7.85 0.57
N GLU A 336 -16.31 -7.90 -0.75
CA GLU A 336 -15.05 -7.81 -1.51
C GLU A 336 -14.37 -6.46 -1.31
N VAL A 337 -15.13 -5.37 -1.32
CA VAL A 337 -14.59 -4.03 -1.01
C VAL A 337 -14.00 -3.96 0.41
N THR A 338 -14.61 -4.63 1.39
CA THR A 338 -14.08 -4.67 2.76
C THR A 338 -12.91 -5.63 2.94
N LYS A 339 -12.78 -6.67 2.13
CA LYS A 339 -11.62 -7.61 2.15
C LYS A 339 -10.36 -7.04 1.50
N VAL A 340 -10.48 -6.20 0.48
CA VAL A 340 -9.36 -5.64 -0.32
C VAL A 340 -8.59 -4.53 0.43
N GLY A 341 -8.99 -4.17 1.62
CA GLY A 341 -8.43 -3.08 2.40
C GLY A 341 -9.53 -2.14 2.87
N SER A 342 -9.22 -1.22 3.75
CA SER A 342 -10.25 -0.32 4.28
C SER A 342 -10.98 0.39 3.13
N LEU A 343 -12.28 0.55 3.26
CA LEU A 343 -13.12 1.33 2.33
C LEU A 343 -12.51 2.71 2.04
N LYS A 344 -11.74 3.23 3.00
CA LYS A 344 -10.93 4.44 2.90
C LYS A 344 -9.87 4.34 1.80
N GLY A 345 -9.12 3.23 1.74
CA GLY A 345 -8.10 3.01 0.70
C GLY A 345 -8.70 3.01 -0.72
N LEU A 346 -9.90 2.43 -0.87
CA LEU A 346 -10.60 2.43 -2.16
C LEU A 346 -11.11 3.84 -2.54
N LEU A 347 -11.71 4.57 -1.58
CA LEU A 347 -12.20 5.93 -1.81
C LEU A 347 -11.04 6.91 -2.07
N ASP A 348 -9.92 6.73 -1.39
CA ASP A 348 -8.70 7.51 -1.61
C ASP A 348 -8.04 7.20 -2.97
N SER A 349 -8.29 6.03 -3.54
CA SER A 349 -7.81 5.65 -4.88
C SER A 349 -8.68 6.17 -6.02
N MET A 350 -9.90 6.67 -5.75
CA MET A 350 -10.80 7.19 -6.78
C MET A 350 -10.54 8.68 -7.07
N PRO A 351 -10.33 9.08 -8.34
CA PRO A 351 -10.08 10.46 -8.72
C PRO A 351 -11.21 11.39 -8.27
N GLY A 352 -10.88 12.44 -7.50
CA GLY A 352 -11.82 13.46 -7.02
C GLY A 352 -12.68 13.06 -5.82
N MET A 353 -12.55 11.86 -5.27
CA MET A 353 -13.28 11.41 -4.07
C MET A 353 -12.40 11.35 -2.81
N SER A 354 -11.09 11.44 -2.95
CA SER A 354 -10.18 11.46 -1.83
C SER A 354 -10.43 12.69 -0.94
N GLY A 355 -10.66 12.46 0.36
CA GLY A 355 -10.94 13.52 1.34
C GLY A 355 -12.40 13.99 1.41
N MET A 356 -13.32 13.45 0.59
CA MET A 356 -14.76 13.76 0.70
C MET A 356 -15.48 13.00 1.81
N VAL A 357 -14.90 11.88 2.26
CA VAL A 357 -15.48 11.02 3.30
C VAL A 357 -14.61 11.12 4.56
N LYS A 358 -15.24 11.48 5.68
CA LYS A 358 -14.57 11.54 6.99
C LYS A 358 -14.30 10.13 7.52
N GLU A 359 -13.21 9.95 8.26
CA GLU A 359 -12.80 8.67 8.87
C GLU A 359 -13.93 8.02 9.65
N ASP A 360 -14.62 8.80 10.49
CA ASP A 360 -15.78 8.34 11.26
C ASP A 360 -16.92 7.75 10.41
N GLN A 361 -17.02 8.15 9.14
CA GLN A 361 -18.06 7.63 8.22
C GLN A 361 -17.65 6.29 7.61
N VAL A 362 -16.36 6.04 7.44
CA VAL A 362 -15.83 4.76 6.91
C VAL A 362 -15.99 3.67 7.98
N ASP A 363 -15.58 3.95 9.21
CA ASP A 363 -15.72 3.02 10.35
C ASP A 363 -17.20 2.67 10.61
N GLN A 364 -18.09 3.65 10.47
CA GLN A 364 -19.53 3.42 10.55
C GLN A 364 -20.05 2.53 9.42
N MET A 365 -19.51 2.64 8.20
CA MET A 365 -19.91 1.77 7.08
C MET A 365 -19.42 0.34 7.26
N GLU A 366 -18.20 0.12 7.71
CA GLU A 366 -17.66 -1.22 8.00
C GLU A 366 -18.48 -1.93 9.10
N GLY A 367 -18.81 -1.20 10.16
CA GLY A 367 -19.71 -1.71 11.21
C GLY A 367 -21.12 -2.08 10.69
N ARG A 368 -21.62 -1.35 9.68
CA ARG A 368 -22.92 -1.63 9.05
C ARG A 368 -22.89 -2.85 8.13
N VAL A 369 -21.82 -3.09 7.38
CA VAL A 369 -21.68 -4.27 6.51
C VAL A 369 -21.80 -5.55 7.32
N SER A 370 -21.18 -5.60 8.51
CA SER A 370 -21.31 -6.73 9.43
C SER A 370 -22.75 -6.98 9.88
N LYS A 371 -23.53 -5.93 10.15
CA LYS A 371 -24.95 -6.01 10.52
C LYS A 371 -25.81 -6.49 9.34
N TRP A 372 -25.54 -5.99 8.14
CA TRP A 372 -26.30 -6.31 6.94
C TRP A 372 -26.19 -7.78 6.53
N ARG A 373 -25.08 -8.45 6.88
CA ARG A 373 -24.94 -9.89 6.71
C ARG A 373 -26.10 -10.66 7.39
N TYR A 374 -26.39 -10.35 8.64
CA TYR A 374 -27.47 -11.02 9.40
C TYR A 374 -28.85 -10.67 8.86
N ILE A 375 -29.06 -9.43 8.41
CA ILE A 375 -30.32 -9.00 7.77
C ILE A 375 -30.57 -9.80 6.50
N ILE A 376 -29.55 -9.93 5.63
CA ILE A 376 -29.66 -10.68 4.37
C ILE A 376 -29.84 -12.18 4.62
N GLN A 377 -29.19 -12.75 5.62
CA GLN A 377 -29.40 -14.15 6.00
C GLN A 377 -30.85 -14.42 6.46
N SER A 378 -31.53 -13.42 7.01
CA SER A 378 -32.93 -13.50 7.42
C SER A 378 -33.95 -13.33 6.27
N MET A 379 -33.50 -13.02 5.06
CA MET A 379 -34.34 -12.98 3.86
C MET A 379 -34.49 -14.37 3.24
N ASN A 380 -35.65 -14.65 2.67
CA ASN A 380 -35.86 -15.86 1.86
C ASN A 380 -35.27 -15.70 0.45
N LYS A 381 -35.27 -16.81 -0.33
CA LYS A 381 -34.68 -16.83 -1.69
C LYS A 381 -35.32 -15.82 -2.63
N ASP A 382 -36.63 -15.66 -2.58
CA ASP A 382 -37.40 -14.77 -3.46
C ASP A 382 -37.11 -13.30 -3.12
N GLU A 383 -37.02 -12.97 -1.83
CA GLU A 383 -36.69 -11.63 -1.31
C GLU A 383 -35.26 -11.19 -1.63
N LYS A 384 -34.33 -12.14 -1.65
CA LYS A 384 -32.96 -11.89 -2.09
C LYS A 384 -32.88 -11.70 -3.60
N ALA A 385 -33.65 -12.49 -4.38
CA ALA A 385 -33.69 -12.40 -5.84
C ALA A 385 -34.34 -11.10 -6.30
N ASP A 386 -35.43 -10.70 -5.67
CA ASP A 386 -36.18 -9.47 -5.97
C ASP A 386 -36.51 -8.68 -4.70
N PRO A 387 -35.61 -7.78 -4.24
CA PRO A 387 -35.83 -6.95 -3.05
C PRO A 387 -37.01 -5.96 -3.18
N ASP A 388 -37.55 -5.74 -4.35
CA ASP A 388 -38.74 -4.88 -4.54
C ASP A 388 -40.02 -5.53 -3.99
N LEU A 389 -40.02 -6.86 -3.74
CA LEU A 389 -41.11 -7.59 -3.04
C LEU A 389 -41.21 -7.25 -1.54
N LEU A 390 -40.26 -6.53 -0.96
CA LEU A 390 -40.22 -6.27 0.47
C LEU A 390 -41.19 -5.16 0.89
N ASN A 391 -42.35 -5.59 1.40
CA ASN A 391 -43.35 -4.72 2.02
C ASN A 391 -43.13 -4.60 3.53
N SER A 392 -43.92 -3.76 4.19
CA SER A 392 -43.78 -3.49 5.64
C SER A 392 -43.88 -4.74 6.51
N SER A 393 -44.69 -5.72 6.17
CA SER A 393 -44.83 -6.98 6.92
C SER A 393 -43.56 -7.84 6.82
N ARG A 394 -43.00 -7.96 5.60
CA ARG A 394 -41.73 -8.69 5.38
C ARG A 394 -40.55 -8.01 6.05
N ILE A 395 -40.47 -6.67 6.00
CA ILE A 395 -39.46 -5.90 6.71
C ILE A 395 -39.50 -6.16 8.23
N LYS A 396 -40.69 -6.18 8.83
CA LYS A 396 -40.87 -6.52 10.26
C LYS A 396 -40.39 -7.94 10.57
N ARG A 397 -40.70 -8.91 9.72
CA ARG A 397 -40.26 -10.30 9.89
C ARG A 397 -38.74 -10.42 9.80
N ILE A 398 -38.12 -9.77 8.82
CA ILE A 398 -36.66 -9.77 8.63
C ILE A 398 -35.98 -9.08 9.80
N ALA A 399 -36.48 -7.93 10.27
CA ALA A 399 -35.98 -7.23 11.43
C ALA A 399 -35.98 -8.11 12.69
N ARG A 400 -37.11 -8.81 12.94
CA ARG A 400 -37.21 -9.75 14.05
C ARG A 400 -36.26 -10.93 13.91
N GLY A 401 -36.11 -11.49 12.72
CA GLY A 401 -35.25 -12.65 12.44
C GLY A 401 -33.75 -12.31 12.53
N SER A 402 -33.37 -11.12 12.15
CA SER A 402 -31.97 -10.66 12.19
C SER A 402 -31.53 -10.05 13.52
N GLY A 403 -32.50 -9.73 14.41
CA GLY A 403 -32.22 -9.00 15.65
C GLY A 403 -31.92 -7.50 15.46
N TRP A 404 -32.13 -6.95 14.26
CA TRP A 404 -31.86 -5.54 13.96
C TRP A 404 -33.15 -4.75 13.74
N PRO A 405 -33.19 -3.44 14.07
CA PRO A 405 -34.36 -2.60 13.88
C PRO A 405 -34.80 -2.51 12.41
N GLU A 406 -36.11 -2.26 12.18
CA GLU A 406 -36.67 -2.03 10.83
C GLU A 406 -35.95 -0.90 10.06
N GLY A 407 -35.42 0.09 10.78
CA GLY A 407 -34.63 1.19 10.22
C GLY A 407 -33.39 0.70 9.47
N GLU A 408 -32.66 -0.26 10.04
CA GLU A 408 -31.47 -0.85 9.42
C GLU A 408 -31.82 -1.66 8.18
N VAL A 409 -32.94 -2.38 8.19
CA VAL A 409 -33.44 -3.10 7.01
C VAL A 409 -33.81 -2.13 5.89
N LYS A 410 -34.47 -1.01 6.21
CA LYS A 410 -34.82 0.04 5.24
C LYS A 410 -33.57 0.73 4.69
N GLU A 411 -32.56 0.94 5.52
CA GLU A 411 -31.30 1.54 5.11
C GLU A 411 -30.52 0.63 4.15
N LEU A 412 -30.44 -0.67 4.43
CA LEU A 412 -29.88 -1.67 3.51
C LEU A 412 -30.58 -1.59 2.14
N LEU A 413 -31.93 -1.58 2.12
CA LEU A 413 -32.71 -1.50 0.87
C LEU A 413 -32.47 -0.19 0.10
N LYS A 414 -32.31 0.93 0.82
CA LYS A 414 -31.98 2.22 0.22
C LYS A 414 -30.61 2.18 -0.46
N ASN A 415 -29.60 1.60 0.21
CA ASN A 415 -28.25 1.49 -0.35
C ASN A 415 -28.22 0.53 -1.54
N TYR A 416 -28.93 -0.60 -1.49
CA TYR A 416 -29.11 -1.49 -2.64
C TYR A 416 -29.71 -0.76 -3.85
N LYS A 417 -30.81 0.00 -3.65
CA LYS A 417 -31.46 0.77 -4.73
C LYS A 417 -30.55 1.84 -5.31
N ASN A 418 -29.79 2.54 -4.48
CA ASN A 418 -28.82 3.53 -4.94
C ASN A 418 -27.72 2.89 -5.80
N SER A 419 -27.14 1.76 -5.35
CA SER A 419 -26.13 1.03 -6.09
C SER A 419 -26.66 0.53 -7.44
N LYS A 420 -27.87 -0.05 -7.45
CA LYS A 420 -28.56 -0.50 -8.67
C LYS A 420 -28.80 0.64 -9.69
N ASN A 421 -29.16 1.83 -9.18
CA ASN A 421 -29.38 3.02 -10.01
C ASN A 421 -28.07 3.59 -10.58
N LEU A 422 -27.01 3.65 -9.79
CA LEU A 422 -25.68 4.08 -10.24
C LEU A 422 -25.16 3.17 -11.36
N MET A 423 -25.33 1.86 -11.23
CA MET A 423 -24.94 0.91 -12.29
C MET A 423 -25.77 1.03 -13.56
N LYS A 424 -27.07 1.34 -13.46
CA LYS A 424 -27.90 1.64 -14.63
C LYS A 424 -27.48 2.94 -15.32
N ALA A 425 -27.11 3.97 -14.56
CA ALA A 425 -26.65 5.26 -15.09
C ALA A 425 -25.28 5.15 -15.78
N SER A 426 -24.38 4.27 -15.29
CA SER A 426 -23.06 4.03 -15.91
C SER A 426 -23.14 3.37 -17.30
N LYS A 427 -24.25 2.70 -17.64
CA LYS A 427 -24.53 2.17 -18.99
C LYS A 427 -24.88 3.26 -20.02
N GLY A 428 -25.33 4.43 -19.57
CA GLY A 428 -25.69 5.53 -20.47
C GLY A 428 -24.50 6.38 -20.82
N ARG A 429 -23.94 6.28 -22.02
CA ARG A 429 -23.04 7.22 -22.77
C ARG A 429 -22.02 8.09 -22.03
N GLN A 430 -22.07 8.26 -20.70
CA GLN A 430 -21.18 9.17 -19.95
C GLN A 430 -19.82 8.55 -19.64
N MET A 431 -19.73 7.24 -19.43
CA MET A 431 -18.43 6.62 -19.12
C MET A 431 -17.53 6.51 -20.36
N GLN A 432 -18.09 6.26 -21.56
CA GLN A 432 -17.33 6.34 -22.82
C GLN A 432 -16.90 7.77 -23.15
N GLY A 433 -17.70 8.77 -22.79
CA GLY A 433 -17.34 10.19 -22.96
C GLY A 433 -16.24 10.65 -22.02
N THR A 434 -16.19 10.11 -20.79
CA THR A 434 -15.17 10.43 -19.81
C THR A 434 -13.87 9.68 -20.11
N LEU A 435 -13.91 8.41 -20.51
CA LEU A 435 -12.75 7.64 -20.96
C LEU A 435 -12.16 8.20 -22.26
N ARG A 436 -13.00 8.63 -23.22
CA ARG A 436 -12.53 9.36 -24.44
C ARG A 436 -11.93 10.74 -24.10
N LYS A 437 -12.46 11.47 -23.12
CA LYS A 437 -11.88 12.73 -22.64
C LYS A 437 -10.60 12.53 -21.85
N MET A 438 -10.39 11.34 -21.25
CA MET A 438 -9.16 10.95 -20.56
C MET A 438 -8.12 10.28 -21.47
N GLY A 439 -8.36 10.16 -22.79
CA GLY A 439 -7.41 9.56 -23.72
C GLY A 439 -7.22 8.06 -23.59
N LEU A 440 -8.19 7.35 -22.98
CA LEU A 440 -8.18 5.90 -22.73
C LEU A 440 -9.20 5.14 -23.60
N GLY A 441 -9.56 5.67 -24.76
CA GLY A 441 -10.47 5.07 -25.72
C GLY A 441 -9.87 5.00 -27.11
#